data_a23543225f2c0d59ad7586fe911ace1f
#
_entry.id   a23543225f2c0d59ad7586fe911ace1f
#
_cell.length_a   1.000
_cell.length_b   1.000
_cell.length_c   1.000
_cell.angle_alpha   90.00
_cell.angle_beta   90.00
_cell.angle_gamma   90.00
#
_symmetry.space_group_name_H-M   'P 1'
#
loop_
_entity.id
_entity.type
_entity.pdbx_description
1 polymer ?
#
loop_
_entity_poly.entity_id
_entity_poly.type
_entity_poly.pdbx_seq_one_letter_code
_entity_poly.pdbx_strand_id
1 'polypeptide(L)'
;MTVPALPTSTLTADLRDIPELCLPLTSVAALASGPSTFTGVGHTRAQETDRLAAIAKEINALGGDVTELPDGLSVRPRPLRVPAGHAFESYDDHRMVMAAAVLGLGVPGIEVLNPATVGKTFPAFTTLWEGLVRGDEP
;
A
#
# COMPACT_ATOMS: atom_id res chain seq x y z
N MET A 1 8.67 16.16 -19.94
CA MET A 1 9.60 15.86 -18.83
C MET A 1 9.78 14.36 -18.75
N THR A 2 10.99 13.89 -18.79
CA THR A 2 11.31 12.47 -18.66
C THR A 2 11.48 12.15 -17.18
N VAL A 3 10.64 11.30 -16.63
CA VAL A 3 10.83 10.79 -15.27
C VAL A 3 11.97 9.78 -15.31
N PRO A 4 13.01 9.93 -14.47
CA PRO A 4 14.08 8.93 -14.41
C PRO A 4 13.51 7.55 -14.07
N ALA A 5 14.04 6.50 -14.68
CA ALA A 5 13.70 5.15 -14.27
C ALA A 5 14.06 4.96 -12.78
N LEU A 6 13.17 4.31 -12.03
CA LEU A 6 13.45 3.96 -10.65
C LEU A 6 14.67 3.02 -10.60
N PRO A 7 15.53 3.14 -9.59
CA PRO A 7 16.69 2.28 -9.49
C PRO A 7 16.27 0.81 -9.39
N THR A 8 17.01 -0.06 -10.09
CA THR A 8 16.77 -1.51 -10.09
C THR A 8 17.44 -2.21 -8.90
N SER A 9 18.10 -1.46 -8.04
CA SER A 9 18.79 -1.98 -6.86
C SER A 9 17.81 -2.44 -5.78
N THR A 10 18.20 -3.48 -5.04
CA THR A 10 17.46 -3.95 -3.86
C THR A 10 17.50 -2.91 -2.75
N LEU A 11 16.34 -2.60 -2.20
CA LEU A 11 16.21 -1.73 -1.02
C LEU A 11 15.91 -2.59 0.21
N THR A 12 16.63 -2.35 1.30
CA THR A 12 16.29 -2.89 2.62
C THR A 12 16.19 -1.74 3.62
N ALA A 13 15.08 -1.68 4.35
CA ALA A 13 14.83 -0.63 5.34
C ALA A 13 14.27 -1.21 6.63
N ASP A 14 14.86 -0.79 7.76
CA ASP A 14 14.31 -1.03 9.09
C ASP A 14 13.33 0.11 9.43
N LEU A 15 12.06 -0.23 9.58
CA LEU A 15 10.98 0.72 9.85
C LEU A 15 10.56 0.75 11.33
N ARG A 16 11.39 0.25 12.22
CA ARG A 16 11.08 0.13 13.65
C ARG A 16 10.63 1.45 14.26
N ASP A 17 11.27 2.54 13.91
CA ASP A 17 10.98 3.87 14.45
C ASP A 17 9.85 4.61 13.70
N ILE A 18 9.42 4.10 12.55
CA ILE A 18 8.38 4.68 11.69
C ILE A 18 7.45 3.60 11.12
N PRO A 19 6.91 2.70 11.98
CA PRO A 19 6.14 1.54 11.51
C PRO A 19 4.88 1.90 10.72
N GLU A 20 4.34 3.09 10.94
CA GLU A 20 3.17 3.61 10.21
C GLU A 20 3.42 3.80 8.72
N LEU A 21 4.68 3.88 8.30
CA LEU A 21 5.02 3.99 6.88
C LEU A 21 5.09 2.65 6.16
N CYS A 22 5.00 1.52 6.87
CA CYS A 22 5.14 0.19 6.26
C CYS A 22 4.13 -0.04 5.13
N LEU A 23 2.85 0.25 5.35
CA LEU A 23 1.81 0.00 4.35
C LEU A 23 1.96 0.89 3.11
N PRO A 24 2.08 2.22 3.21
CA PRO A 24 2.25 3.05 2.02
C PRO A 24 3.56 2.76 1.29
N LEU A 25 4.65 2.47 2.01
CA LEU A 25 5.92 2.10 1.38
C LEU A 25 5.82 0.75 0.66
N THR A 26 5.04 -0.20 1.18
CA THR A 26 4.79 -1.47 0.49
C THR A 26 4.03 -1.26 -0.82
N SER A 27 3.05 -0.36 -0.83
CA SER A 27 2.35 0.02 -2.07
C SER A 27 3.29 0.64 -3.10
N VAL A 28 4.16 1.56 -2.68
CA VAL A 28 5.18 2.16 -3.56
C VAL A 28 6.17 1.10 -4.06
N ALA A 29 6.63 0.22 -3.17
CA ALA A 29 7.57 -0.84 -3.51
C ALA A 29 6.98 -1.83 -4.54
N ALA A 30 5.68 -2.12 -4.46
CA ALA A 30 4.99 -2.98 -5.42
C ALA A 30 4.95 -2.36 -6.84
N LEU A 31 5.06 -1.03 -6.94
CA LEU A 31 5.10 -0.28 -8.20
C LEU A 31 6.53 0.05 -8.66
N ALA A 32 7.53 -0.26 -7.84
CA ALA A 32 8.94 0.04 -8.14
C ALA A 32 9.51 -0.91 -9.20
N SER A 33 10.77 -0.70 -9.59
CA SER A 33 11.47 -1.51 -10.59
C SER A 33 12.41 -2.55 -9.99
N GLY A 34 12.64 -2.51 -8.66
CA GLY A 34 13.51 -3.45 -7.95
C GLY A 34 12.91 -3.95 -6.64
N PRO A 35 13.39 -5.08 -6.10
CA PRO A 35 12.88 -5.66 -4.89
C PRO A 35 13.16 -4.80 -3.65
N SER A 36 12.26 -4.87 -2.67
CA SER A 36 12.38 -4.18 -1.39
C SER A 36 12.09 -5.13 -0.24
N THR A 37 12.76 -4.92 0.89
CA THR A 37 12.53 -5.64 2.14
C THR A 37 12.37 -4.63 3.27
N PHE A 38 11.27 -4.74 4.01
CA PHE A 38 10.99 -3.92 5.18
C PHE A 38 11.00 -4.80 6.43
N THR A 39 11.69 -4.34 7.46
CA THR A 39 11.85 -5.07 8.73
C THR A 39 11.48 -4.18 9.92
N GLY A 40 11.47 -4.75 11.13
CA GLY A 40 11.20 -4.00 12.36
C GLY A 40 9.72 -3.69 12.60
N VAL A 41 8.79 -4.33 11.90
CA VAL A 41 7.36 -3.99 11.90
C VAL A 41 6.44 -5.15 12.30
N GLY A 42 6.98 -6.22 12.86
CA GLY A 42 6.19 -7.39 13.28
C GLY A 42 5.09 -7.05 14.30
N HIS A 43 5.28 -6.03 15.13
CA HIS A 43 4.29 -5.56 16.09
C HIS A 43 3.03 -4.99 15.42
N THR A 44 3.09 -4.60 14.15
CA THR A 44 1.91 -4.10 13.41
C THR A 44 0.90 -5.19 13.10
N ARG A 45 1.23 -6.47 13.33
CA ARG A 45 0.27 -7.58 13.25
C ARG A 45 -0.82 -7.49 14.31
N ALA A 46 -0.57 -6.80 15.42
CA ALA A 46 -1.50 -6.65 16.54
C ALA A 46 -2.22 -5.29 16.54
N GLN A 47 -2.26 -4.60 15.41
CA GLN A 47 -2.99 -3.35 15.25
C GLN A 47 -4.47 -3.58 14.91
N GLU A 48 -5.16 -2.66 14.25
CA GLU A 48 -6.58 -2.79 13.86
C GLU A 48 -6.84 -4.08 13.06
N THR A 49 -5.87 -4.50 12.29
CA THR A 49 -5.78 -5.80 11.63
C THR A 49 -4.35 -6.30 11.68
N ASP A 50 -4.09 -7.56 11.28
CA ASP A 50 -2.73 -7.98 10.94
C ASP A 50 -2.33 -7.29 9.62
N ARG A 51 -1.68 -6.15 9.75
CA ARG A 51 -1.35 -5.29 8.62
C ARG A 51 -0.43 -5.94 7.61
N LEU A 52 0.50 -6.79 8.06
CA LEU A 52 1.43 -7.48 7.16
C LEU A 52 0.69 -8.52 6.33
N ALA A 53 -0.16 -9.33 6.96
CA ALA A 53 -0.99 -10.31 6.26
C ALA A 53 -1.97 -9.63 5.30
N ALA A 54 -2.62 -8.56 5.73
CA ALA A 54 -3.62 -7.84 4.95
C ALA A 54 -3.02 -7.25 3.66
N ILE A 55 -1.94 -6.48 3.75
CA ILE A 55 -1.34 -5.85 2.57
C ILE A 55 -0.75 -6.89 1.60
N ALA A 56 -0.14 -7.96 2.12
CA ALA A 56 0.37 -9.04 1.29
C ALA A 56 -0.77 -9.72 0.51
N LYS A 57 -1.86 -10.04 1.17
CA LYS A 57 -3.04 -10.66 0.54
C LYS A 57 -3.62 -9.77 -0.56
N GLU A 58 -3.80 -8.49 -0.29
CA GLU A 58 -4.45 -7.57 -1.24
C GLU A 58 -3.57 -7.30 -2.47
N ILE A 59 -2.27 -7.07 -2.29
CA ILE A 59 -1.36 -6.86 -3.43
C ILE A 59 -1.21 -8.14 -4.24
N ASN A 60 -1.12 -9.31 -3.59
CA ASN A 60 -1.02 -10.60 -4.29
C ASN A 60 -2.28 -10.93 -5.08
N ALA A 61 -3.46 -10.51 -4.62
CA ALA A 61 -4.72 -10.65 -5.35
C ALA A 61 -4.72 -9.85 -6.68
N LEU A 62 -3.90 -8.81 -6.78
CA LEU A 62 -3.70 -8.03 -8.00
C LEU A 62 -2.60 -8.59 -8.93
N GLY A 63 -2.05 -9.73 -8.60
CA GLY A 63 -0.94 -10.36 -9.33
C GLY A 63 0.44 -10.00 -8.80
N GLY A 64 0.53 -9.40 -7.62
CA GLY A 64 1.78 -9.03 -6.98
C GLY A 64 2.54 -10.21 -6.35
N ASP A 65 3.71 -9.90 -5.81
CA ASP A 65 4.58 -10.86 -5.12
C ASP A 65 5.11 -10.22 -3.83
N VAL A 66 4.28 -10.29 -2.80
CA VAL A 66 4.60 -9.83 -1.44
C VAL A 66 4.63 -11.05 -0.54
N THR A 67 5.77 -11.25 0.13
CA THR A 67 5.99 -12.33 1.08
C THR A 67 6.05 -11.78 2.49
N GLU A 68 5.26 -12.37 3.38
CA GLU A 68 5.34 -12.07 4.80
C GLU A 68 6.62 -12.67 5.40
N LEU A 69 7.32 -11.85 6.17
CA LEU A 69 8.43 -12.25 7.03
C LEU A 69 7.95 -12.21 8.50
N PRO A 70 8.62 -12.89 9.44
CA PRO A 70 8.26 -12.80 10.86
C PRO A 70 8.17 -11.37 11.37
N ASP A 71 9.05 -10.47 10.92
CA ASP A 71 9.17 -9.09 11.38
C ASP A 71 9.01 -8.06 10.24
N GLY A 72 8.41 -8.45 9.11
CA GLY A 72 8.29 -7.52 7.99
C GLY A 72 7.72 -8.12 6.72
N LEU A 73 8.10 -7.51 5.59
CA LEU A 73 7.65 -7.87 4.25
C LEU A 73 8.81 -7.86 3.26
N SER A 74 8.76 -8.78 2.32
CA SER A 74 9.61 -8.78 1.12
C SER A 74 8.71 -8.54 -0.09
N VAL A 75 9.05 -7.56 -0.91
CA VAL A 75 8.27 -7.14 -2.07
C VAL A 75 9.10 -7.31 -3.34
N ARG A 76 8.61 -8.09 -4.28
CA ARG A 76 9.16 -8.19 -5.63
C ARG A 76 8.18 -7.55 -6.60
N PRO A 77 8.55 -6.47 -7.30
CA PRO A 77 7.65 -5.82 -8.25
C PRO A 77 7.21 -6.76 -9.36
N ARG A 78 5.90 -6.73 -9.64
CA ARG A 78 5.28 -7.42 -10.77
C ARG A 78 4.22 -6.52 -11.39
N PRO A 79 3.86 -6.69 -12.66
CA PRO A 79 2.72 -6.01 -13.24
C PRO A 79 1.46 -6.31 -12.45
N LEU A 80 0.79 -5.28 -11.97
CA LEU A 80 -0.43 -5.38 -11.18
C LEU A 80 -1.64 -5.04 -12.04
N ARG A 81 -2.72 -5.79 -11.86
CA ARG A 81 -3.99 -5.58 -12.54
C ARG A 81 -5.14 -5.98 -11.63
N VAL A 82 -6.19 -5.17 -11.65
CA VAL A 82 -7.43 -5.48 -10.91
C VAL A 82 -8.22 -6.54 -11.66
N PRO A 83 -8.43 -7.74 -11.07
CA PRO A 83 -9.31 -8.74 -11.67
C PRO A 83 -10.76 -8.25 -11.73
N ALA A 84 -11.53 -8.75 -12.70
CA ALA A 84 -12.93 -8.40 -12.83
C ALA A 84 -13.71 -8.69 -11.53
N GLY A 85 -14.46 -7.69 -11.05
CA GLY A 85 -15.26 -7.80 -9.82
C GLY A 85 -14.48 -7.79 -8.52
N HIS A 86 -13.15 -7.60 -8.57
CA HIS A 86 -12.33 -7.51 -7.35
C HIS A 86 -12.40 -6.11 -6.75
N ALA A 87 -12.53 -6.06 -5.43
CA ALA A 87 -12.38 -4.83 -4.66
C ALA A 87 -11.36 -5.04 -3.55
N PHE A 88 -10.54 -4.02 -3.28
CA PHE A 88 -9.52 -4.03 -2.24
C PHE A 88 -10.20 -3.93 -0.87
N GLU A 89 -9.94 -4.89 0.01
CA GLU A 89 -10.50 -4.91 1.36
C GLU A 89 -9.74 -3.98 2.29
N SER A 90 -10.46 -3.18 3.06
CA SER A 90 -9.86 -2.24 4.02
C SER A 90 -9.61 -2.85 5.41
N TYR A 91 -10.24 -3.99 5.73
CA TYR A 91 -10.11 -4.65 7.04
C TYR A 91 -10.48 -3.73 8.23
N ASP A 92 -11.36 -2.76 8.01
CA ASP A 92 -11.69 -1.72 9.00
C ASP A 92 -10.47 -0.94 9.51
N ASP A 93 -9.39 -0.92 8.74
CA ASP A 93 -8.14 -0.24 9.04
C ASP A 93 -7.93 0.96 8.10
N HIS A 94 -7.89 2.15 8.70
CA HIS A 94 -7.69 3.41 7.98
C HIS A 94 -6.40 3.44 7.16
N ARG A 95 -5.34 2.76 7.63
CA ARG A 95 -4.06 2.71 6.91
C ARG A 95 -4.12 1.82 5.67
N MET A 96 -4.98 0.79 5.69
CA MET A 96 -5.23 -0.03 4.50
C MET A 96 -5.92 0.79 3.40
N VAL A 97 -6.88 1.65 3.76
CA VAL A 97 -7.51 2.57 2.80
C VAL A 97 -6.47 3.50 2.16
N MET A 98 -5.58 4.07 2.96
CA MET A 98 -4.52 4.96 2.48
C MET A 98 -3.52 4.22 1.58
N ALA A 99 -3.15 2.99 1.95
CA ALA A 99 -2.26 2.15 1.13
C ALA A 99 -2.89 1.82 -0.24
N ALA A 100 -4.19 1.51 -0.27
CA ALA A 100 -4.93 1.29 -1.50
C ALA A 100 -4.97 2.55 -2.39
N ALA A 101 -5.15 3.72 -1.79
CA ALA A 101 -5.11 4.99 -2.50
C ALA A 101 -3.76 5.23 -3.18
N VAL A 102 -2.65 5.00 -2.47
CA VAL A 102 -1.29 5.10 -3.03
C VAL A 102 -1.11 4.10 -4.17
N LEU A 103 -1.53 2.85 -3.98
CA LEU A 103 -1.44 1.81 -5.01
C LEU A 103 -2.24 2.20 -6.28
N GLY A 104 -3.40 2.82 -6.09
CA GLY A 104 -4.26 3.30 -7.17
C GLY A 104 -3.64 4.36 -8.08
N LEU A 105 -2.57 5.02 -7.65
CA LEU A 105 -1.82 5.96 -8.51
C LEU A 105 -1.12 5.24 -9.67
N GLY A 106 -0.76 3.98 -9.49
CA GLY A 106 -0.08 3.18 -10.51
C GLY A 106 -0.90 2.02 -11.06
N VAL A 107 -2.03 1.68 -10.45
CA VAL A 107 -2.90 0.57 -10.84
C VAL A 107 -4.31 1.08 -11.11
N PRO A 108 -4.72 1.21 -12.38
CA PRO A 108 -6.06 1.67 -12.72
C PRO A 108 -7.15 0.74 -12.21
N GLY A 109 -8.26 1.32 -11.75
CA GLY A 109 -9.47 0.58 -11.42
C GLY A 109 -9.51 -0.02 -10.01
N ILE A 110 -8.61 0.38 -9.10
CA ILE A 110 -8.71 -0.04 -7.70
C ILE A 110 -9.96 0.58 -7.06
N GLU A 111 -10.82 -0.29 -6.57
CA GLU A 111 -11.96 0.07 -5.72
C GLU A 111 -11.69 -0.44 -4.31
N VAL A 112 -12.06 0.34 -3.30
CA VAL A 112 -11.83 0.02 -1.89
C VAL A 112 -13.15 -0.25 -1.20
N LEU A 113 -13.24 -1.39 -0.51
CA LEU A 113 -14.39 -1.70 0.33
C LEU A 113 -14.29 -0.94 1.66
N ASN A 114 -15.43 -0.44 2.13
CA ASN A 114 -15.53 0.29 3.39
C ASN A 114 -14.50 1.41 3.55
N PRO A 115 -14.38 2.34 2.59
CA PRO A 115 -13.41 3.43 2.67
C PRO A 115 -13.71 4.40 3.81
N ALA A 116 -14.94 4.42 4.32
CA ALA A 116 -15.35 5.29 5.43
C ALA A 116 -14.56 5.04 6.72
N THR A 117 -13.91 3.88 6.87
CA THR A 117 -13.06 3.59 8.03
C THR A 117 -11.91 4.59 8.19
N VAL A 118 -11.47 5.25 7.12
CA VAL A 118 -10.45 6.30 7.17
C VAL A 118 -10.90 7.50 8.02
N GLY A 119 -12.21 7.70 8.13
CA GLY A 119 -12.79 8.78 8.94
C GLY A 119 -12.52 8.67 10.45
N LYS A 120 -12.10 7.51 10.93
CA LYS A 120 -11.71 7.31 12.33
C LYS A 120 -10.51 8.18 12.74
N THR A 121 -9.63 8.48 11.80
CA THR A 121 -8.37 9.21 12.05
C THR A 121 -8.20 10.42 11.14
N PHE A 122 -8.76 10.38 9.94
CA PHE A 122 -8.63 11.46 8.96
C PHE A 122 -9.95 11.62 8.16
N PRO A 123 -10.97 12.28 8.73
CA PRO A 123 -12.30 12.39 8.10
C PRO A 123 -12.30 13.03 6.70
N ALA A 124 -11.38 13.97 6.45
CA ALA A 124 -11.28 14.68 5.17
C ALA A 124 -10.45 13.93 4.11
N PHE A 125 -9.88 12.76 4.44
CA PHE A 125 -8.92 12.08 3.55
C PHE A 125 -9.46 11.86 2.14
N THR A 126 -10.64 11.26 2.01
CA THR A 126 -11.19 10.91 0.69
C THR A 126 -11.37 12.15 -0.19
N THR A 127 -11.95 13.22 0.36
CA THR A 127 -12.17 14.47 -0.36
C THR A 127 -10.85 15.12 -0.80
N LEU A 128 -9.87 15.18 0.11
CA LEU A 128 -8.56 15.75 -0.18
C LEU A 128 -7.79 14.91 -1.21
N TRP A 129 -7.84 13.58 -1.09
CA TRP A 129 -7.17 12.68 -2.02
C TRP A 129 -7.76 12.80 -3.44
N GLU A 130 -9.08 12.79 -3.55
CA GLU A 130 -9.74 12.94 -4.84
C GLU A 130 -9.44 14.30 -5.48
N GLY A 131 -9.41 15.37 -4.70
CA GLY A 131 -9.02 16.69 -5.16
C GLY A 131 -7.58 16.71 -5.68
N LEU A 132 -6.66 16.14 -4.90
CA LEU A 132 -5.25 16.05 -5.28
C LEU A 132 -5.06 15.28 -6.60
N VAL A 133 -5.72 14.14 -6.75
CA VAL A 133 -5.63 13.30 -7.96
C VAL A 133 -6.22 14.00 -9.18
N ARG A 134 -7.28 14.79 -9.00
CA ARG A 134 -7.87 15.61 -10.07
C ARG A 134 -7.07 16.84 -10.41
N GLY A 135 -6.12 17.25 -9.57
CA GLY A 135 -5.35 18.48 -9.74
C GLY A 135 -6.08 19.73 -9.28
N ASP A 136 -7.09 19.57 -8.42
CA ASP A 136 -7.77 20.70 -7.80
C ASP A 136 -6.80 21.37 -6.81
N GLU A 137 -6.72 22.70 -6.84
CA GLU A 137 -5.96 23.44 -5.83
C GLU A 137 -6.67 23.32 -4.47
N PRO A 138 -5.92 23.18 -3.36
CA PRO A 138 -6.48 23.09 -2.03
C PRO A 138 -7.15 24.38 -1.56
#